data_a8ea36bed88b2a2a29a1f9f7cb820277
#
_entry.id   a8ea36bed88b2a2a29a1f9f7cb820277
#
_cell.length_a   1.000
_cell.length_b   1.000
_cell.length_c   1.000
_cell.angle_alpha   90.00
_cell.angle_beta   90.00
_cell.angle_gamma   90.00
#
_symmetry.space_group_name_H-M   'P 1'
#
loop_
_entity.id
_entity.type
_entity.pdbx_description
1 polymer ?
#
loop_
_entity_poly.entity_id
_entity_poly.type
_entity_poly.pdbx_seq_one_letter_code
_entity_poly.pdbx_strand_id
1 'polypeptide(L)'
;MKFTDAGKLEDNNNLLIVDGLNVAFRWRYKRVPYYTNDYVRTIESLAKSYNCGRVIILADGGSTYRKNIYPEYKANRKDRYKDQTEAEKKEFEQFLAEFANAFKRLQDKGHLIEKHQGLEADDLAAWIVGKRKEFGVGETWLISSDKDWDLLIDEDVSRFSTVTRKETTVHNWDEHYKFDKDKFLTFKCLAGDAGDNIPGIKGVGPKRAEQLIEQYGDLFDIYNACPIDSKYKFIQEL
;
A
#
# COMPACT_ATOMS: atom_id res chain seq x y z
N MET A 1 2.92 -24.46 -0.92
CA MET A 1 1.88 -24.32 -1.96
C MET A 1 2.54 -23.67 -3.18
N LYS A 2 2.33 -24.19 -4.38
CA LYS A 2 2.94 -23.56 -5.56
C LYS A 2 2.06 -22.35 -5.96
N PHE A 3 2.67 -21.25 -6.38
CA PHE A 3 1.97 -20.05 -6.87
C PHE A 3 0.93 -20.37 -7.98
N THR A 4 1.19 -21.43 -8.74
CA THR A 4 0.31 -21.96 -9.78
C THR A 4 -1.03 -22.52 -9.28
N ASP A 5 -1.18 -22.71 -7.97
CA ASP A 5 -2.36 -23.32 -7.35
C ASP A 5 -3.30 -22.26 -6.73
N ALA A 6 -2.99 -20.96 -6.89
CA ALA A 6 -3.93 -19.89 -6.54
C ALA A 6 -5.21 -20.04 -7.37
N GLY A 7 -6.36 -20.08 -6.69
CA GLY A 7 -7.67 -20.41 -7.27
C GLY A 7 -7.93 -19.72 -8.61
N LYS A 8 -8.19 -20.54 -9.61
CA LYS A 8 -8.50 -20.06 -10.97
C LYS A 8 -9.91 -19.51 -11.00
N LEU A 9 -10.06 -18.21 -11.26
CA LEU A 9 -11.38 -17.62 -11.55
C LEU A 9 -11.78 -17.82 -13.02
N GLU A 10 -10.86 -17.87 -13.94
CA GLU A 10 -10.97 -18.22 -15.37
C GLU A 10 -9.56 -18.41 -15.96
N ASP A 11 -9.45 -18.92 -17.17
CA ASP A 11 -8.16 -19.29 -17.82
C ASP A 11 -7.27 -18.08 -18.23
N ASN A 12 -7.18 -17.04 -17.38
CA ASN A 12 -6.27 -15.95 -17.63
C ASN A 12 -5.18 -15.88 -16.55
N ASN A 13 -4.04 -15.29 -16.89
CA ASN A 13 -2.89 -15.16 -16.01
C ASN A 13 -2.84 -13.83 -15.26
N ASN A 14 -3.92 -13.02 -15.29
CA ASN A 14 -3.96 -11.77 -14.57
C ASN A 14 -4.13 -11.99 -13.07
N LEU A 15 -3.53 -11.12 -12.28
CA LEU A 15 -3.42 -11.26 -10.83
C LEU A 15 -4.04 -10.08 -10.11
N LEU A 16 -4.89 -10.36 -9.12
CA LEU A 16 -5.34 -9.37 -8.13
C LEU A 16 -4.55 -9.55 -6.85
N ILE A 17 -3.82 -8.54 -6.42
CA ILE A 17 -3.14 -8.50 -5.12
C ILE A 17 -3.90 -7.54 -4.22
N VAL A 18 -4.37 -8.03 -3.09
CA VAL A 18 -5.23 -7.27 -2.17
C VAL A 18 -4.49 -6.99 -0.87
N ASP A 19 -4.40 -5.72 -0.49
CA ASP A 19 -4.04 -5.29 0.84
C ASP A 19 -5.21 -5.56 1.78
N GLY A 20 -5.15 -6.71 2.45
CA GLY A 20 -6.31 -7.27 3.14
C GLY A 20 -6.87 -6.37 4.21
N LEU A 21 -6.01 -5.86 5.09
CA LEU A 21 -6.43 -5.04 6.22
C LEU A 21 -6.83 -3.62 5.78
N ASN A 22 -6.11 -3.04 4.84
CA ASN A 22 -6.42 -1.73 4.27
C ASN A 22 -7.84 -1.71 3.68
N VAL A 23 -8.17 -2.72 2.88
CA VAL A 23 -9.52 -2.87 2.31
C VAL A 23 -10.58 -3.07 3.39
N ALA A 24 -10.28 -3.85 4.45
CA ALA A 24 -11.22 -4.10 5.55
C ALA A 24 -11.56 -2.82 6.34
N PHE A 25 -10.62 -1.92 6.51
CA PHE A 25 -10.83 -0.66 7.22
C PHE A 25 -11.97 0.18 6.65
N ARG A 26 -12.34 0.00 5.39
CA ARG A 26 -13.52 0.64 4.79
C ARG A 26 -14.82 0.39 5.58
N TRP A 27 -15.01 -0.82 6.08
CA TRP A 27 -16.18 -1.17 6.88
C TRP A 27 -16.07 -0.64 8.30
N ARG A 28 -14.88 -0.66 8.88
CA ARG A 28 -14.62 -0.06 10.19
C ARG A 28 -14.97 1.44 10.20
N TYR A 29 -14.47 2.21 9.23
CA TYR A 29 -14.77 3.64 9.13
C TYR A 29 -16.27 3.93 8.91
N LYS A 30 -16.98 3.01 8.29
CA LYS A 30 -18.44 3.07 8.12
C LYS A 30 -19.21 2.51 9.32
N ARG A 31 -18.52 2.04 10.36
CA ARG A 31 -19.11 1.40 11.55
C ARG A 31 -20.05 0.23 11.20
N VAL A 32 -19.69 -0.57 10.23
CA VAL A 32 -20.41 -1.79 9.83
C VAL A 32 -19.84 -2.96 10.61
N PRO A 33 -20.59 -3.51 11.62
CA PRO A 33 -20.04 -4.49 12.54
C PRO A 33 -19.87 -5.90 11.91
N TYR A 34 -20.68 -6.25 10.91
CA TYR A 34 -20.70 -7.55 10.26
C TYR A 34 -20.47 -7.36 8.76
N TYR A 35 -19.26 -7.61 8.30
CA TYR A 35 -18.88 -7.31 6.92
C TYR A 35 -18.27 -8.49 6.16
N THR A 36 -18.13 -9.66 6.77
CA THR A 36 -17.53 -10.84 6.15
C THR A 36 -18.03 -11.10 4.74
N ASN A 37 -19.37 -11.13 4.54
CA ASN A 37 -19.96 -11.40 3.22
C ASN A 37 -19.71 -10.28 2.21
N ASP A 38 -19.76 -9.03 2.67
CA ASP A 38 -19.55 -7.87 1.81
C ASP A 38 -18.09 -7.75 1.39
N TYR A 39 -17.16 -8.09 2.30
CA TYR A 39 -15.74 -8.18 1.99
C TYR A 39 -15.48 -9.21 0.89
N VAL A 40 -15.94 -10.45 1.09
CA VAL A 40 -15.78 -11.53 0.11
C VAL A 40 -16.34 -11.13 -1.25
N ARG A 41 -17.60 -10.66 -1.29
CA ARG A 41 -18.22 -10.17 -2.54
C ARG A 41 -17.45 -9.05 -3.20
N THR A 42 -16.88 -8.13 -2.41
CA THR A 42 -16.08 -7.02 -2.94
C THR A 42 -14.82 -7.54 -3.63
N ILE A 43 -14.10 -8.47 -3.02
CA ILE A 43 -12.89 -9.06 -3.63
C ILE A 43 -13.23 -9.80 -4.91
N GLU A 44 -14.25 -10.64 -4.90
CA GLU A 44 -14.70 -11.39 -6.10
C GLU A 44 -15.17 -10.45 -7.22
N SER A 45 -15.90 -9.38 -6.87
CA SER A 45 -16.34 -8.36 -7.83
C SER A 45 -15.16 -7.62 -8.46
N LEU A 46 -14.14 -7.26 -7.67
CA LEU A 46 -12.93 -6.62 -8.17
C LEU A 46 -12.15 -7.57 -9.09
N ALA A 47 -11.97 -8.83 -8.70
CA ALA A 47 -11.32 -9.82 -9.53
C ALA A 47 -12.01 -9.96 -10.90
N LYS A 48 -13.33 -10.00 -10.91
CA LYS A 48 -14.12 -10.03 -12.14
C LYS A 48 -14.00 -8.75 -12.96
N SER A 49 -14.07 -7.58 -12.30
CA SER A 49 -14.02 -6.28 -12.98
C SER A 49 -12.68 -6.04 -13.68
N TYR A 50 -11.58 -6.52 -13.08
CA TYR A 50 -10.23 -6.42 -13.62
C TYR A 50 -9.79 -7.68 -14.37
N ASN A 51 -10.72 -8.58 -14.66
CA ASN A 51 -10.45 -9.83 -15.38
C ASN A 51 -9.25 -10.59 -14.81
N CYS A 52 -9.16 -10.72 -13.48
CA CYS A 52 -8.08 -11.42 -12.79
C CYS A 52 -8.48 -12.87 -12.50
N GLY A 53 -7.78 -13.81 -13.13
CA GLY A 53 -7.99 -15.25 -12.90
C GLY A 53 -7.38 -15.77 -11.59
N ARG A 54 -6.57 -14.95 -10.90
CA ARG A 54 -5.91 -15.30 -9.65
C ARG A 54 -6.05 -14.18 -8.64
N VAL A 55 -6.26 -14.53 -7.38
CA VAL A 55 -6.38 -13.55 -6.28
C VAL A 55 -5.47 -13.95 -5.14
N ILE A 56 -4.67 -13.01 -4.68
CA ILE A 56 -3.83 -13.14 -3.49
C ILE A 56 -4.22 -12.03 -2.52
N ILE A 57 -4.56 -12.39 -1.30
CA ILE A 57 -4.83 -11.43 -0.23
C ILE A 57 -3.64 -11.42 0.73
N LEU A 58 -3.07 -10.25 0.97
CA LEU A 58 -1.92 -10.06 1.82
C LEU A 58 -2.33 -9.56 3.19
N ALA A 59 -1.69 -10.08 4.22
CA ALA A 59 -1.89 -9.67 5.60
C ALA A 59 -0.56 -9.31 6.26
N ASP A 60 -0.60 -8.28 7.12
CA ASP A 60 0.57 -7.86 7.89
C ASP A 60 0.98 -8.92 8.90
N GLY A 61 2.25 -9.31 8.87
CA GLY A 61 2.90 -10.19 9.83
C GLY A 61 3.79 -9.45 10.84
N GLY A 62 3.73 -8.11 10.83
CA GLY A 62 4.51 -7.22 11.68
C GLY A 62 5.63 -6.51 10.92
N SER A 63 6.28 -5.58 11.59
CA SER A 63 7.29 -4.67 11.01
C SER A 63 8.67 -4.88 11.64
N THR A 64 9.03 -6.10 12.00
CA THR A 64 10.26 -6.38 12.76
C THR A 64 11.50 -5.91 12.02
N TYR A 65 11.59 -6.17 10.72
CA TYR A 65 12.72 -5.75 9.89
C TYR A 65 12.89 -4.22 9.91
N ARG A 66 11.81 -3.47 9.63
CA ARG A 66 11.86 -1.99 9.61
C ARG A 66 12.19 -1.40 10.97
N LYS A 67 11.69 -1.98 12.06
CA LYS A 67 11.99 -1.50 13.43
C LYS A 67 13.41 -1.79 13.87
N ASN A 68 14.05 -2.83 13.33
CA ASN A 68 15.45 -3.08 13.57
C ASN A 68 16.35 -2.03 12.93
N ILE A 69 15.94 -1.50 11.76
CA ILE A 69 16.65 -0.43 11.06
C ILE A 69 16.31 0.93 11.68
N TYR A 70 15.04 1.17 11.95
CA TYR A 70 14.52 2.43 12.48
C TYR A 70 13.51 2.15 13.61
N PRO A 71 13.95 2.18 14.90
CA PRO A 71 13.10 1.84 16.05
C PRO A 71 11.84 2.70 16.18
N GLU A 72 11.90 3.94 15.72
CA GLU A 72 10.78 4.89 15.75
C GLU A 72 9.70 4.61 14.69
N TYR A 73 9.94 3.64 13.79
CA TYR A 73 8.98 3.26 12.75
C TYR A 73 7.62 2.88 13.35
N LYS A 74 6.58 3.61 12.94
CA LYS A 74 5.19 3.45 13.43
C LYS A 74 5.02 3.59 14.96
N ALA A 75 5.99 4.21 15.67
CA ALA A 75 5.93 4.37 17.13
C ALA A 75 4.73 5.22 17.56
N ASN A 76 4.37 6.24 16.76
CA ASN A 76 3.20 7.10 16.97
C ASN A 76 1.85 6.36 17.00
N ARG A 77 1.80 5.14 16.43
CA ARG A 77 0.56 4.32 16.44
C ARG A 77 0.25 3.77 17.83
N LYS A 78 1.26 3.49 18.67
CA LYS A 78 1.07 2.99 20.03
C LYS A 78 0.30 3.97 20.90
N ASP A 79 0.54 5.26 20.75
CA ASP A 79 -0.11 6.28 21.58
C ASP A 79 -1.60 6.40 21.26
N ARG A 80 -2.00 6.19 20.01
CA ARG A 80 -3.43 6.15 19.61
C ARG A 80 -4.22 5.01 20.24
N TYR A 81 -3.55 3.93 20.69
CA TYR A 81 -4.22 2.77 21.30
C TYR A 81 -4.28 2.86 22.82
N LYS A 82 -3.48 3.74 23.46
CA LYS A 82 -3.44 3.87 24.93
C LYS A 82 -4.73 4.44 25.49
N ASP A 83 -5.37 5.32 24.77
CA ASP A 83 -6.55 6.07 25.22
C ASP A 83 -7.88 5.43 24.77
N GLN A 84 -7.84 4.22 24.22
CA GLN A 84 -9.07 3.53 23.78
C GLN A 84 -9.93 3.09 24.95
N THR A 85 -11.21 3.38 24.87
CA THR A 85 -12.22 2.88 25.79
C THR A 85 -12.42 1.36 25.62
N GLU A 86 -12.96 0.69 26.63
CA GLU A 86 -13.28 -0.74 26.55
C GLU A 86 -14.28 -1.06 25.42
N ALA A 87 -15.21 -0.13 25.13
CA ALA A 87 -16.13 -0.27 24.01
C ALA A 87 -15.39 -0.26 22.65
N GLU A 88 -14.46 0.67 22.46
CA GLU A 88 -13.65 0.75 21.24
C GLU A 88 -12.74 -0.46 21.04
N LYS A 89 -12.19 -1.00 22.13
CA LYS A 89 -11.41 -2.25 22.08
C LYS A 89 -12.28 -3.41 21.61
N LYS A 90 -13.47 -3.56 22.18
CA LYS A 90 -14.41 -4.62 21.80
C LYS A 90 -14.88 -4.49 20.35
N GLU A 91 -15.16 -3.27 19.89
CA GLU A 91 -15.47 -3.03 18.46
C GLU A 91 -14.29 -3.42 17.55
N PHE A 92 -13.07 -3.16 17.99
CA PHE A 92 -11.88 -3.54 17.23
C PHE A 92 -11.66 -5.04 17.20
N GLU A 93 -11.84 -5.73 18.31
CA GLU A 93 -11.79 -7.19 18.39
C GLU A 93 -12.83 -7.83 17.47
N GLN A 94 -14.06 -7.32 17.46
CA GLN A 94 -15.09 -7.79 16.54
C GLN A 94 -14.71 -7.53 15.09
N PHE A 95 -14.19 -6.35 14.77
CA PHE A 95 -13.69 -6.04 13.44
C PHE A 95 -12.63 -7.04 12.98
N LEU A 96 -11.67 -7.39 13.84
CA LEU A 96 -10.63 -8.38 13.51
C LEU A 96 -11.20 -9.80 13.37
N ALA A 97 -12.21 -10.16 14.16
CA ALA A 97 -12.87 -11.46 14.04
C ALA A 97 -13.62 -11.60 12.70
N GLU A 98 -14.32 -10.55 12.27
CA GLU A 98 -14.96 -10.52 10.94
C GLU A 98 -13.93 -10.61 9.79
N PHE A 99 -12.79 -9.93 9.95
CA PHE A 99 -11.68 -10.01 9.01
C PHE A 99 -11.13 -11.43 8.90
N ALA A 100 -10.91 -12.11 10.03
CA ALA A 100 -10.47 -13.51 10.05
C ALA A 100 -11.50 -14.45 9.39
N ASN A 101 -12.80 -14.22 9.64
CA ASN A 101 -13.87 -14.96 8.98
C ASN A 101 -13.88 -14.74 7.46
N ALA A 102 -13.64 -13.52 7.00
CA ALA A 102 -13.56 -13.21 5.58
C ALA A 102 -12.39 -13.94 4.92
N PHE A 103 -11.22 -13.96 5.56
CA PHE A 103 -10.05 -14.70 5.08
C PHE A 103 -10.34 -16.19 4.93
N LYS A 104 -10.91 -16.81 5.99
CA LYS A 104 -11.27 -18.22 5.94
C LYS A 104 -12.19 -18.52 4.75
N ARG A 105 -13.23 -17.70 4.54
CA ARG A 105 -14.15 -17.88 3.41
C ARG A 105 -13.48 -17.71 2.05
N LEU A 106 -12.52 -16.80 1.92
CA LEU A 106 -11.75 -16.63 0.69
C LEU A 106 -10.84 -17.84 0.43
N GLN A 107 -10.22 -18.38 1.49
CA GLN A 107 -9.44 -19.63 1.38
C GLN A 107 -10.32 -20.81 0.97
N ASP A 108 -11.51 -20.96 1.58
CA ASP A 108 -12.48 -22.03 1.23
C ASP A 108 -12.93 -21.92 -0.24
N LYS A 109 -12.88 -20.73 -0.84
CA LYS A 109 -13.14 -20.47 -2.25
C LYS A 109 -11.91 -20.65 -3.17
N GLY A 110 -10.76 -21.02 -2.60
CA GLY A 110 -9.52 -21.29 -3.33
C GLY A 110 -8.62 -20.10 -3.55
N HIS A 111 -8.90 -18.93 -2.93
CA HIS A 111 -7.99 -17.79 -2.99
C HIS A 111 -6.80 -17.98 -2.05
N LEU A 112 -5.65 -17.44 -2.45
CA LEU A 112 -4.43 -17.49 -1.64
C LEU A 112 -4.43 -16.36 -0.61
N ILE A 113 -4.15 -16.71 0.64
CA ILE A 113 -3.91 -15.75 1.72
C ILE A 113 -2.45 -15.89 2.15
N GLU A 114 -1.70 -14.79 2.08
CA GLU A 114 -0.29 -14.78 2.46
C GLU A 114 -0.04 -13.83 3.63
N LYS A 115 0.66 -14.36 4.63
CA LYS A 115 1.11 -13.63 5.81
C LYS A 115 2.43 -14.22 6.28
N HIS A 116 3.46 -13.39 6.36
CA HIS A 116 4.78 -13.82 6.83
C HIS A 116 5.19 -13.03 8.07
N GLN A 117 5.67 -13.75 9.08
CA GLN A 117 6.10 -13.12 10.33
C GLN A 117 7.22 -12.11 10.08
N GLY A 118 7.05 -10.91 10.61
CA GLY A 118 8.04 -9.83 10.52
C GLY A 118 7.98 -9.00 9.25
N LEU A 119 7.14 -9.39 8.27
CA LEU A 119 6.93 -8.65 7.02
C LEU A 119 5.55 -7.99 7.02
N GLU A 120 5.46 -6.85 6.35
CA GLU A 120 4.22 -6.14 6.08
C GLU A 120 3.64 -6.58 4.72
N ALA A 121 2.37 -6.27 4.47
CA ALA A 121 1.70 -6.58 3.21
C ALA A 121 2.45 -5.93 2.01
N ASP A 122 3.02 -4.75 2.21
CA ASP A 122 3.79 -4.01 1.20
C ASP A 122 5.03 -4.78 0.75
N ASP A 123 5.75 -5.43 1.69
CA ASP A 123 6.93 -6.24 1.39
C ASP A 123 6.56 -7.44 0.53
N LEU A 124 5.46 -8.09 0.87
CA LEU A 124 4.95 -9.25 0.13
C LEU A 124 4.47 -8.83 -1.26
N ALA A 125 3.75 -7.69 -1.36
CA ALA A 125 3.31 -7.15 -2.65
C ALA A 125 4.51 -6.85 -3.56
N ALA A 126 5.53 -6.17 -3.03
CA ALA A 126 6.74 -5.85 -3.78
C ALA A 126 7.46 -7.10 -4.27
N TRP A 127 7.57 -8.13 -3.42
CA TRP A 127 8.19 -9.39 -3.80
C TRP A 127 7.40 -10.11 -4.91
N ILE A 128 6.07 -10.22 -4.78
CA ILE A 128 5.20 -10.87 -5.77
C ILE A 128 5.27 -10.13 -7.11
N VAL A 129 5.14 -8.80 -7.09
CA VAL A 129 5.23 -7.96 -8.29
C VAL A 129 6.60 -8.13 -8.96
N GLY A 130 7.69 -8.12 -8.19
CA GLY A 130 9.05 -8.33 -8.70
C GLY A 130 9.26 -9.69 -9.36
N LYS A 131 8.51 -10.72 -8.92
CA LYS A 131 8.61 -12.09 -9.42
C LYS A 131 7.53 -12.47 -10.44
N ARG A 132 6.55 -11.62 -10.70
CA ARG A 132 5.37 -11.94 -11.51
C ARG A 132 5.66 -12.53 -12.88
N LYS A 133 6.69 -12.01 -13.55
CA LYS A 133 7.09 -12.50 -14.89
C LYS A 133 7.63 -13.92 -14.85
N GLU A 134 8.35 -14.29 -13.79
CA GLU A 134 8.87 -15.66 -13.57
C GLU A 134 7.71 -16.67 -13.39
N PHE A 135 6.55 -16.20 -12.89
CA PHE A 135 5.35 -17.01 -12.69
C PHE A 135 4.34 -16.92 -13.84
N GLY A 136 4.72 -16.29 -14.95
CA GLY A 136 3.86 -16.13 -16.12
C GLY A 136 2.59 -15.33 -15.83
N VAL A 137 2.66 -14.36 -14.89
CA VAL A 137 1.57 -13.44 -14.59
C VAL A 137 1.50 -12.39 -15.70
N GLY A 138 0.30 -12.12 -16.19
CA GLY A 138 0.00 -11.03 -17.10
C GLY A 138 -0.16 -9.70 -16.35
N GLU A 139 -1.29 -9.03 -16.55
CA GLU A 139 -1.61 -7.80 -15.82
C GLU A 139 -1.78 -8.07 -14.33
N THR A 140 -1.36 -7.12 -13.52
CA THR A 140 -1.49 -7.17 -12.06
C THR A 140 -2.24 -5.93 -11.56
N TRP A 141 -3.31 -6.17 -10.81
CA TRP A 141 -4.06 -5.13 -10.13
C TRP A 141 -3.81 -5.16 -8.64
N LEU A 142 -3.33 -4.05 -8.11
CA LEU A 142 -3.08 -3.83 -6.69
C LEU A 142 -4.31 -3.16 -6.07
N ILE A 143 -4.92 -3.79 -5.09
CA ILE A 143 -6.08 -3.24 -4.38
C ILE A 143 -5.63 -2.73 -3.01
N SER A 144 -5.25 -1.47 -2.97
CA SER A 144 -4.87 -0.76 -1.75
C SER A 144 -5.15 0.74 -1.90
N SER A 145 -5.52 1.39 -0.80
CA SER A 145 -5.64 2.84 -0.71
C SER A 145 -4.35 3.49 -0.21
N ASP A 146 -3.34 2.68 0.12
CA ASP A 146 -2.01 3.14 0.46
C ASP A 146 -1.26 3.56 -0.80
N LYS A 147 -0.76 4.79 -0.79
CA LYS A 147 -0.02 5.35 -1.92
C LYS A 147 1.40 4.78 -2.05
N ASP A 148 1.93 4.12 -1.03
CA ASP A 148 3.24 3.50 -1.12
C ASP A 148 3.25 2.35 -2.14
N TRP A 149 2.10 1.74 -2.39
CA TRP A 149 1.91 0.77 -3.44
C TRP A 149 2.06 1.37 -4.85
N ASP A 150 2.05 2.70 -5.02
CA ASP A 150 2.31 3.36 -6.31
C ASP A 150 3.78 3.19 -6.76
N LEU A 151 4.71 2.86 -5.84
CA LEU A 151 6.07 2.44 -6.20
C LEU A 151 6.11 1.20 -7.08
N LEU A 152 5.11 0.33 -7.00
CA LEU A 152 5.03 -0.95 -7.70
C LEU A 152 4.40 -0.84 -9.10
N ILE A 153 3.80 0.29 -9.44
CA ILE A 153 3.12 0.51 -10.72
C ILE A 153 4.14 0.46 -11.86
N ASP A 154 3.82 -0.25 -12.93
CA ASP A 154 4.54 -0.24 -14.20
C ASP A 154 3.57 -0.52 -15.36
N GLU A 155 4.07 -0.83 -16.56
CA GLU A 155 3.23 -1.07 -17.74
C GLU A 155 2.19 -2.17 -17.55
N ASP A 156 2.50 -3.20 -16.74
CA ASP A 156 1.63 -4.34 -16.48
C ASP A 156 1.05 -4.32 -15.05
N VAL A 157 1.35 -3.29 -14.25
CA VAL A 157 0.94 -3.20 -12.84
C VAL A 157 0.21 -1.89 -12.58
N SER A 158 -1.03 -1.98 -12.13
CA SER A 158 -1.89 -0.85 -11.82
C SER A 158 -2.46 -0.96 -10.42
N ARG A 159 -2.86 0.16 -9.83
CA ARG A 159 -3.49 0.18 -8.50
C ARG A 159 -4.90 0.75 -8.55
N PHE A 160 -5.80 0.17 -7.76
CA PHE A 160 -7.13 0.70 -7.47
C PHE A 160 -7.28 1.00 -5.98
N SER A 161 -7.70 2.22 -5.66
CA SER A 161 -8.03 2.64 -4.29
C SER A 161 -9.51 2.46 -4.00
N THR A 162 -9.84 1.62 -3.03
CA THR A 162 -11.23 1.41 -2.60
C THR A 162 -11.84 2.61 -1.89
N VAL A 163 -11.01 3.53 -1.38
CA VAL A 163 -11.42 4.76 -0.69
C VAL A 163 -11.78 5.85 -1.68
N THR A 164 -10.85 6.19 -2.59
CA THR A 164 -11.07 7.25 -3.59
C THR A 164 -11.84 6.76 -4.80
N ARG A 165 -11.90 5.44 -5.02
CA ARG A 165 -12.46 4.77 -6.21
C ARG A 165 -11.77 5.21 -7.51
N LYS A 166 -10.49 5.50 -7.42
CA LYS A 166 -9.64 5.88 -8.55
C LYS A 166 -8.60 4.81 -8.83
N GLU A 167 -8.28 4.68 -10.09
CA GLU A 167 -7.17 3.89 -10.57
C GLU A 167 -5.94 4.77 -10.72
N THR A 168 -4.77 4.19 -10.46
CA THR A 168 -3.46 4.79 -10.75
C THR A 168 -2.69 3.82 -11.63
N THR A 169 -2.28 4.28 -12.79
CA THR A 169 -1.56 3.53 -13.83
C THR A 169 -0.40 4.39 -14.34
N VAL A 170 0.49 3.83 -15.13
CA VAL A 170 1.52 4.65 -15.81
C VAL A 170 0.89 5.66 -16.78
N HIS A 171 -0.27 5.34 -17.39
CA HIS A 171 -0.92 6.17 -18.40
C HIS A 171 -1.68 7.36 -17.84
N ASN A 172 -2.04 7.35 -16.57
CA ASN A 172 -2.71 8.47 -15.88
C ASN A 172 -1.94 8.97 -14.66
N TRP A 173 -0.64 8.72 -14.63
CA TRP A 173 0.25 9.10 -13.54
C TRP A 173 0.22 10.61 -13.26
N ASP A 174 0.19 11.42 -14.29
CA ASP A 174 0.14 12.89 -14.26
C ASP A 174 -1.15 13.47 -13.67
N GLU A 175 -2.24 12.68 -13.65
CA GLU A 175 -3.46 13.04 -12.92
C GLU A 175 -3.29 12.96 -11.39
N HIS A 176 -2.32 12.20 -10.92
CA HIS A 176 -2.08 11.91 -9.50
C HIS A 176 -0.84 12.63 -8.95
N TYR A 177 0.20 12.82 -9.77
CA TYR A 177 1.50 13.34 -9.39
C TYR A 177 2.01 14.34 -10.43
N LYS A 178 2.75 15.37 -9.96
CA LYS A 178 3.35 16.42 -10.83
C LYS A 178 4.80 16.11 -11.21
N PHE A 179 5.24 14.90 -11.00
CA PHE A 179 6.59 14.43 -11.29
C PHE A 179 6.52 13.02 -11.85
N ASP A 180 7.55 12.63 -12.57
CA ASP A 180 7.65 11.30 -13.17
C ASP A 180 7.74 10.21 -12.10
N LYS A 181 7.26 9.02 -12.44
CA LYS A 181 7.19 7.88 -11.51
C LYS A 181 8.54 7.53 -10.87
N ASP A 182 9.64 7.62 -11.61
CA ASP A 182 11.00 7.36 -11.11
C ASP A 182 11.42 8.30 -9.98
N LYS A 183 10.78 9.47 -9.85
CA LYS A 183 10.99 10.45 -8.78
C LYS A 183 10.14 10.21 -7.53
N PHE A 184 9.24 9.20 -7.54
CA PHE A 184 8.34 8.97 -6.41
C PHE A 184 9.10 8.67 -5.11
N LEU A 185 10.19 7.90 -5.18
CA LEU A 185 11.03 7.65 -4.00
C LEU A 185 11.69 8.94 -3.49
N THR A 186 12.20 9.77 -4.40
CA THR A 186 12.73 11.10 -4.06
C THR A 186 11.67 11.95 -3.33
N PHE A 187 10.45 11.97 -3.85
CA PHE A 187 9.33 12.66 -3.22
C PHE A 187 9.10 12.17 -1.78
N LYS A 188 9.07 10.85 -1.55
CA LYS A 188 8.89 10.26 -0.22
C LYS A 188 10.05 10.61 0.72
N CYS A 189 11.30 10.57 0.25
CA CYS A 189 12.46 10.96 1.03
C CYS A 189 12.41 12.43 1.48
N LEU A 190 12.00 13.32 0.59
CA LEU A 190 11.87 14.74 0.89
C LEU A 190 10.71 15.07 1.84
N ALA A 191 9.53 14.54 1.54
CA ALA A 191 8.30 14.84 2.28
C ALA A 191 8.17 14.06 3.59
N GLY A 192 8.83 12.89 3.70
CA GLY A 192 8.65 11.93 4.78
C GLY A 192 7.30 11.22 4.73
N ASP A 193 7.03 10.45 5.79
CA ASP A 193 5.75 9.78 6.02
C ASP A 193 5.31 9.89 7.48
N ALA A 194 4.42 10.81 7.75
CA ALA A 194 3.89 11.02 9.11
C ALA A 194 3.06 9.83 9.62
N GLY A 195 2.46 9.05 8.72
CA GLY A 195 1.69 7.84 9.07
C GLY A 195 2.57 6.75 9.64
N ASP A 196 3.79 6.65 9.14
CA ASP A 196 4.80 5.67 9.52
C ASP A 196 5.89 6.24 10.45
N ASN A 197 5.70 7.48 10.88
CA ASN A 197 6.64 8.20 11.74
C ASN A 197 8.04 8.33 11.10
N ILE A 198 8.09 8.48 9.79
CA ILE A 198 9.32 8.74 9.05
C ILE A 198 9.42 10.24 8.81
N PRO A 199 10.41 10.93 9.40
CA PRO A 199 10.59 12.35 9.15
C PRO A 199 11.09 12.57 7.72
N GLY A 200 10.52 13.56 7.06
CA GLY A 200 11.13 14.16 5.88
C GLY A 200 12.10 15.27 6.25
N ILE A 201 12.46 16.06 5.28
CA ILE A 201 13.27 17.25 5.51
C ILE A 201 12.41 18.30 6.21
N LYS A 202 12.95 18.90 7.26
CA LYS A 202 12.24 19.91 8.05
C LYS A 202 11.78 21.08 7.18
N GLY A 203 10.47 21.34 7.22
CA GLY A 203 9.86 22.40 6.43
C GLY A 203 9.56 22.01 4.98
N VAL A 204 9.89 20.78 4.54
CA VAL A 204 9.56 20.25 3.22
C VAL A 204 8.36 19.32 3.31
N GLY A 205 7.18 19.85 3.00
CA GLY A 205 5.98 19.04 2.81
C GLY A 205 5.75 18.70 1.33
N PRO A 206 4.66 18.02 0.98
CA PRO A 206 4.43 17.53 -0.39
C PRO A 206 4.62 18.57 -1.48
N LYS A 207 4.04 19.78 -1.33
CA LYS A 207 4.16 20.84 -2.34
C LYS A 207 5.60 21.31 -2.57
N ARG A 208 6.40 21.38 -1.49
CA ARG A 208 7.79 21.81 -1.59
C ARG A 208 8.67 20.70 -2.15
N ALA A 209 8.37 19.45 -1.81
CA ALA A 209 9.03 18.29 -2.40
C ALA A 209 8.80 18.24 -3.92
N GLU A 210 7.57 18.45 -4.39
CA GLU A 210 7.25 18.57 -5.82
C GLU A 210 8.06 19.68 -6.49
N GLN A 211 8.13 20.87 -5.89
CA GLN A 211 8.90 22.02 -6.41
C GLN A 211 10.40 21.73 -6.51
N LEU A 212 10.96 21.04 -5.51
CA LEU A 212 12.38 20.66 -5.52
C LEU A 212 12.66 19.65 -6.62
N ILE A 213 11.79 18.65 -6.82
CA ILE A 213 11.90 17.67 -7.87
C ILE A 213 11.80 18.33 -9.26
N GLU A 214 10.83 19.22 -9.43
CA GLU A 214 10.63 19.96 -10.69
C GLU A 214 11.86 20.81 -11.04
N GLN A 215 12.49 21.44 -10.05
CA GLN A 215 13.60 22.35 -10.26
C GLN A 215 14.96 21.66 -10.39
N TYR A 216 15.21 20.59 -9.65
CA TYR A 216 16.54 19.98 -9.55
C TYR A 216 16.60 18.55 -10.05
N GLY A 217 15.49 17.80 -10.06
CA GLY A 217 15.46 16.41 -10.47
C GLY A 217 15.34 15.43 -9.31
N ASP A 218 16.18 14.39 -9.29
CA ASP A 218 16.12 13.37 -8.26
C ASP A 218 16.88 13.74 -6.97
N LEU A 219 16.91 12.83 -6.01
CA LEU A 219 17.56 13.06 -4.71
C LEU A 219 19.06 13.36 -4.84
N PHE A 220 19.75 12.72 -5.79
CA PHE A 220 21.17 12.94 -6.02
C PHE A 220 21.43 14.27 -6.70
N ASP A 221 20.57 14.68 -7.62
CA ASP A 221 20.63 15.99 -8.26
C ASP A 221 20.45 17.10 -7.23
N ILE A 222 19.46 16.96 -6.33
CA ILE A 222 19.21 17.89 -5.23
C ILE A 222 20.40 17.93 -4.29
N TYR A 223 20.95 16.79 -3.89
CA TYR A 223 22.12 16.70 -3.04
C TYR A 223 23.35 17.38 -3.65
N ASN A 224 23.60 17.16 -4.95
CA ASN A 224 24.71 17.78 -5.66
C ASN A 224 24.55 19.29 -5.85
N ALA A 225 23.30 19.80 -5.84
CA ALA A 225 23.02 21.22 -5.90
C ALA A 225 23.22 21.95 -4.55
N CYS A 226 23.33 21.20 -3.45
CA CYS A 226 23.55 21.78 -2.12
C CYS A 226 25.00 22.27 -1.92
N PRO A 227 25.24 23.39 -1.19
CA PRO A 227 24.24 24.25 -0.57
C PRO A 227 23.49 25.11 -1.59
N ILE A 228 22.17 25.12 -1.53
CA ILE A 228 21.33 25.91 -2.43
C ILE A 228 21.19 27.31 -1.84
N ASP A 229 21.66 28.33 -2.58
CA ASP A 229 21.47 29.71 -2.20
C ASP A 229 20.00 30.11 -2.38
N SER A 230 19.29 30.29 -1.28
CA SER A 230 17.88 30.61 -1.29
C SER A 230 17.47 31.44 -0.09
N LYS A 231 16.56 32.40 -0.32
CA LYS A 231 15.87 33.14 0.74
C LYS A 231 14.91 32.30 1.57
N TYR A 232 14.58 31.10 1.11
CA TYR A 232 13.64 30.21 1.78
C TYR A 232 14.36 29.32 2.78
N LYS A 233 13.98 29.46 4.06
CA LYS A 233 14.60 28.74 5.17
C LYS A 233 14.58 27.21 4.99
N PHE A 234 13.51 26.64 4.39
CA PHE A 234 13.41 25.19 4.17
C PHE A 234 14.45 24.66 3.18
N ILE A 235 14.93 25.51 2.23
CA ILE A 235 15.99 25.14 1.29
C ILE A 235 17.36 25.24 1.96
N GLN A 236 17.52 26.15 2.93
CA GLN A 236 18.77 26.28 3.69
C GLN A 236 18.99 25.10 4.65
N GLU A 237 17.97 24.29 4.92
CA GLU A 237 18.02 23.13 5.79
C GLU A 237 18.17 21.79 4.99
N LEU A 238 18.29 21.84 3.64
CA LEU A 238 18.66 20.72 2.79
C LEU A 238 20.14 20.37 2.94
#